data_191a48d3a7c07f1f6e31be39fa421f82
#
_entry.id   191a48d3a7c07f1f6e31be39fa421f82
#
_cell.length_a   1.000
_cell.length_b   1.000
_cell.length_c   1.000
_cell.angle_alpha   90.00
_cell.angle_beta   90.00
_cell.angle_gamma   90.00
#
_symmetry.space_group_name_H-M   'P 1'
#
loop_
_entity.id
_entity.type
_entity.pdbx_description
1 polymer ?
#
loop_
_entity_poly.entity_id
_entity_poly.type
_entity_poly.pdbx_seq_one_letter_code
_entity_poly.pdbx_strand_id
1 'polypeptide(L)'
;ITMKAKQIALILIPLNIILAYFVYNSINSEVEFQQVAKVRVAENVQKLKDLRQVQIAYKKVNNTYSNNFESLIDFLENDSMAIVKAIGETPDSLTDAQALELGIISRDTAYVLAKETVFDEAYLSSRNEKFPLDLSALTTVPHSDQNYSVDAGMVEKGKVVVQVFEISTTYGAVFTGLDAENKSFELGNLLKV
;
A
#
# COMPACT_ATOMS: atom_id res chain seq x y z
N ILE A 1 44.69 48.59 2.33
CA ILE A 1 43.53 49.18 3.05
C ILE A 1 43.22 48.29 4.22
N THR A 2 43.69 48.60 5.40
CA THR A 2 43.42 47.84 6.67
C THR A 2 42.08 48.30 7.21
N MET A 3 41.03 47.49 7.00
CA MET A 3 39.73 47.75 7.58
C MET A 3 39.83 47.63 9.12
N LYS A 4 39.25 48.59 9.82
CA LYS A 4 39.21 48.55 11.31
C LYS A 4 38.22 47.41 11.74
N ALA A 5 38.52 46.70 12.86
CA ALA A 5 37.72 45.59 13.34
C ALA A 5 36.22 45.89 13.44
N LYS A 6 35.82 47.12 13.79
CA LYS A 6 34.42 47.57 13.85
C LYS A 6 33.76 47.56 12.46
N GLN A 7 34.47 47.86 11.37
CA GLN A 7 33.94 47.85 10.01
C GLN A 7 33.75 46.42 9.52
N ILE A 8 34.65 45.51 9.88
CA ILE A 8 34.52 44.09 9.59
C ILE A 8 33.31 43.48 10.33
N ALA A 9 33.14 43.78 11.61
CA ALA A 9 31.99 43.33 12.38
C ALA A 9 30.65 43.81 11.83
N LEU A 10 30.60 45.06 11.34
CA LEU A 10 29.40 45.65 10.73
C LEU A 10 28.92 44.90 9.48
N ILE A 11 29.83 44.30 8.74
CA ILE A 11 29.54 43.49 7.55
C ILE A 11 29.27 42.03 7.90
N LEU A 12 30.06 41.46 8.84
CA LEU A 12 29.93 40.05 9.21
C LEU A 12 28.64 39.72 9.97
N ILE A 13 28.16 40.64 10.83
CA ILE A 13 26.95 40.39 11.59
C ILE A 13 25.71 40.18 10.68
N PRO A 14 25.37 41.10 9.76
CA PRO A 14 24.25 40.88 8.85
C PRO A 14 24.46 39.68 7.92
N LEU A 15 25.68 39.41 7.47
CA LEU A 15 26.00 38.26 6.66
C LEU A 15 25.68 36.95 7.44
N ASN A 16 26.08 36.85 8.71
CA ASN A 16 25.78 35.68 9.54
C ASN A 16 24.27 35.52 9.77
N ILE A 17 23.53 36.60 9.94
CA ILE A 17 22.07 36.54 10.08
C ILE A 17 21.42 35.98 8.81
N ILE A 18 21.87 36.44 7.65
CA ILE A 18 21.39 35.95 6.34
C ILE A 18 21.72 34.46 6.19
N LEU A 19 22.95 34.05 6.49
CA LEU A 19 23.35 32.64 6.41
C LEU A 19 22.55 31.78 7.38
N ALA A 20 22.35 32.23 8.61
CA ALA A 20 21.52 31.54 9.61
C ALA A 20 20.07 31.37 9.12
N TYR A 21 19.51 32.38 8.47
CA TYR A 21 18.19 32.30 7.86
C TYR A 21 18.13 31.24 6.73
N PHE A 22 19.10 31.22 5.84
CA PHE A 22 19.15 30.20 4.78
C PHE A 22 19.29 28.78 5.31
N VAL A 23 20.14 28.58 6.32
CA VAL A 23 20.30 27.28 6.99
C VAL A 23 19.00 26.84 7.65
N TYR A 24 18.37 27.73 8.41
CA TYR A 24 17.10 27.45 9.07
C TYR A 24 16.01 27.07 8.06
N ASN A 25 15.85 27.87 6.99
CA ASN A 25 14.84 27.62 5.96
C ASN A 25 15.10 26.29 5.21
N SER A 26 16.35 25.97 4.92
CA SER A 26 16.74 24.72 4.26
C SER A 26 16.39 23.50 5.12
N ILE A 27 16.68 23.56 6.43
CA ILE A 27 16.36 22.45 7.35
C ILE A 27 14.86 22.31 7.52
N ASN A 28 14.13 23.42 7.70
CA ASN A 28 12.69 23.38 7.90
C ASN A 28 11.94 22.82 6.68
N SER A 29 12.35 23.22 5.49
CA SER A 29 11.81 22.71 4.24
C SER A 29 11.99 21.18 4.10
N GLU A 30 13.14 20.66 4.51
CA GLU A 30 13.39 19.22 4.48
C GLU A 30 12.52 18.48 5.51
N VAL A 31 12.39 19.01 6.72
CA VAL A 31 11.57 18.42 7.78
C VAL A 31 10.09 18.37 7.36
N GLU A 32 9.56 19.45 6.82
CA GLU A 32 8.18 19.50 6.30
C GLU A 32 7.96 18.50 5.17
N PHE A 33 8.88 18.43 4.21
CA PHE A 33 8.83 17.46 3.13
C PHE A 33 8.80 16.03 3.68
N GLN A 34 9.72 15.68 4.59
CA GLN A 34 9.80 14.32 5.18
C GLN A 34 8.52 13.92 5.92
N GLN A 35 7.85 14.85 6.59
CA GLN A 35 6.59 14.57 7.27
C GLN A 35 5.48 14.24 6.25
N VAL A 36 5.33 15.02 5.20
CA VAL A 36 4.33 14.78 4.14
C VAL A 36 4.67 13.51 3.36
N ALA A 37 5.94 13.32 2.99
CA ALA A 37 6.43 12.15 2.28
C ALA A 37 6.11 10.86 3.05
N LYS A 38 6.36 10.84 4.36
CA LYS A 38 6.04 9.70 5.23
C LYS A 38 4.56 9.33 5.21
N VAL A 39 3.67 10.32 5.23
CA VAL A 39 2.22 10.10 5.18
C VAL A 39 1.82 9.54 3.82
N ARG A 40 2.30 10.14 2.72
CA ARG A 40 1.99 9.68 1.36
C ARG A 40 2.51 8.27 1.08
N VAL A 41 3.72 7.94 1.54
CA VAL A 41 4.26 6.59 1.42
C VAL A 41 3.41 5.61 2.22
N ALA A 42 3.01 5.95 3.45
CA ALA A 42 2.17 5.07 4.28
C ALA A 42 0.78 4.83 3.63
N GLU A 43 0.19 5.84 3.01
CA GLU A 43 -1.07 5.73 2.28
C GLU A 43 -0.93 4.80 1.06
N ASN A 44 0.12 4.98 0.26
CA ASN A 44 0.40 4.11 -0.89
C ASN A 44 0.70 2.67 -0.47
N VAL A 45 1.46 2.47 0.62
CA VAL A 45 1.69 1.12 1.18
C VAL A 45 0.38 0.46 1.60
N GLN A 46 -0.58 1.21 2.18
CA GLN A 46 -1.89 0.66 2.52
C GLN A 46 -2.66 0.25 1.25
N LYS A 47 -2.69 1.09 0.21
CA LYS A 47 -3.33 0.73 -1.07
C LYS A 47 -2.68 -0.47 -1.76
N LEU A 48 -1.35 -0.55 -1.74
CA LEU A 48 -0.65 -1.72 -2.26
C LEU A 48 -1.01 -3.01 -1.50
N LYS A 49 -1.24 -2.93 -0.19
CA LYS A 49 -1.74 -4.07 0.61
C LYS A 49 -3.17 -4.42 0.22
N ASP A 50 -4.03 -3.44 -0.01
CA ASP A 50 -5.39 -3.66 -0.48
C ASP A 50 -5.39 -4.38 -1.84
N LEU A 51 -4.61 -3.89 -2.80
CA LEU A 51 -4.45 -4.52 -4.13
C LEU A 51 -3.85 -5.94 -4.04
N ARG A 52 -2.88 -6.14 -3.14
CA ARG A 52 -2.35 -7.49 -2.87
C ARG A 52 -3.43 -8.44 -2.36
N GLN A 53 -4.32 -7.96 -1.48
CA GLN A 53 -5.43 -8.78 -0.97
C GLN A 53 -6.36 -9.20 -2.11
N VAL A 54 -6.66 -8.28 -3.04
CA VAL A 54 -7.44 -8.58 -4.25
C VAL A 54 -6.76 -9.64 -5.11
N GLN A 55 -5.46 -9.51 -5.36
CA GLN A 55 -4.70 -10.50 -6.16
C GLN A 55 -4.72 -11.89 -5.53
N ILE A 56 -4.57 -11.98 -4.21
CA ILE A 56 -4.62 -13.25 -3.49
C ILE A 56 -6.01 -13.89 -3.61
N ALA A 57 -7.07 -13.10 -3.51
CA ALA A 57 -8.44 -13.57 -3.65
C ALA A 57 -8.74 -13.98 -5.10
N TYR A 58 -8.32 -13.19 -6.07
CA TYR A 58 -8.44 -13.50 -7.50
C TYR A 58 -7.78 -14.86 -7.83
N LYS A 59 -6.56 -15.10 -7.33
CA LYS A 59 -5.88 -16.38 -7.51
C LYS A 59 -6.63 -17.56 -6.90
N LYS A 60 -7.30 -17.39 -5.75
CA LYS A 60 -8.09 -18.47 -5.13
C LYS A 60 -9.24 -18.93 -6.02
N VAL A 61 -9.83 -18.04 -6.81
CA VAL A 61 -10.95 -18.35 -7.70
C VAL A 61 -10.45 -18.79 -9.07
N ASN A 62 -9.48 -18.06 -9.65
CA ASN A 62 -9.03 -18.21 -11.02
C ASN A 62 -7.77 -19.08 -11.18
N ASN A 63 -7.17 -19.55 -10.08
CA ASN A 63 -5.91 -20.33 -10.03
C ASN A 63 -4.68 -19.62 -10.62
N THR A 64 -4.78 -18.34 -10.94
CA THR A 64 -3.69 -17.50 -11.48
C THR A 64 -3.81 -16.08 -10.97
N TYR A 65 -2.70 -15.35 -10.94
CA TYR A 65 -2.73 -13.90 -10.69
C TYR A 65 -3.12 -13.16 -11.97
N SER A 66 -3.74 -11.99 -11.82
CA SER A 66 -4.07 -11.12 -12.95
C SER A 66 -2.92 -10.14 -13.23
N ASN A 67 -2.63 -9.93 -14.52
CA ASN A 67 -1.73 -8.87 -15.00
C ASN A 67 -2.48 -7.60 -15.45
N ASN A 68 -3.76 -7.51 -15.13
CA ASN A 68 -4.66 -6.45 -15.60
C ASN A 68 -5.58 -5.99 -14.47
N PHE A 69 -5.65 -4.70 -14.23
CA PHE A 69 -6.55 -4.12 -13.24
C PHE A 69 -8.03 -4.24 -13.61
N GLU A 70 -8.36 -4.20 -14.90
CA GLU A 70 -9.74 -4.35 -15.36
C GLU A 70 -10.32 -5.69 -14.88
N SER A 71 -9.56 -6.77 -15.04
CA SER A 71 -9.94 -8.10 -14.54
C SER A 71 -10.07 -8.17 -13.02
N LEU A 72 -9.25 -7.42 -12.27
CA LEU A 72 -9.33 -7.37 -10.82
C LEU A 72 -10.56 -6.59 -10.32
N ILE A 73 -10.89 -5.50 -11.00
CA ILE A 73 -12.09 -4.71 -10.67
C ILE A 73 -13.35 -5.50 -11.04
N ASP A 74 -13.40 -6.10 -12.23
CA ASP A 74 -14.52 -6.95 -12.65
C ASP A 74 -14.76 -8.11 -11.66
N PHE A 75 -13.68 -8.76 -11.22
CA PHE A 75 -13.74 -9.79 -10.17
C PHE A 75 -14.35 -9.25 -8.86
N LEU A 76 -13.94 -8.07 -8.40
CA LEU A 76 -14.48 -7.49 -7.17
C LEU A 76 -15.96 -7.14 -7.27
N GLU A 77 -16.40 -6.66 -8.43
CA GLU A 77 -17.76 -6.16 -8.64
C GLU A 77 -18.76 -7.26 -8.97
N ASN A 78 -18.35 -8.26 -9.76
CA ASN A 78 -19.26 -9.20 -10.39
C ASN A 78 -19.08 -10.65 -9.93
N ASP A 79 -17.91 -11.03 -9.41
CA ASP A 79 -17.65 -12.40 -9.01
C ASP A 79 -18.06 -12.68 -7.55
N SER A 80 -18.26 -13.97 -7.25
CA SER A 80 -18.55 -14.46 -5.93
C SER A 80 -17.54 -15.49 -5.48
N MET A 81 -17.23 -15.49 -4.19
CA MET A 81 -16.33 -16.46 -3.56
C MET A 81 -17.13 -17.45 -2.71
N ALA A 82 -16.75 -18.71 -2.79
CA ALA A 82 -17.31 -19.75 -1.93
C ALA A 82 -16.76 -19.63 -0.51
N ILE A 83 -17.65 -19.44 0.46
CA ILE A 83 -17.34 -19.44 1.88
C ILE A 83 -17.97 -20.68 2.50
N VAL A 84 -17.16 -21.50 3.16
CA VAL A 84 -17.64 -22.66 3.92
C VAL A 84 -18.03 -22.19 5.32
N LYS A 85 -19.31 -22.25 5.62
CA LYS A 85 -19.84 -21.98 6.96
C LYS A 85 -20.04 -23.30 7.71
N ALA A 86 -19.45 -23.41 8.91
CA ALA A 86 -19.79 -24.47 9.84
C ALA A 86 -21.14 -24.14 10.48
N ILE A 87 -22.07 -25.07 10.47
CA ILE A 87 -23.36 -24.97 11.13
C ILE A 87 -23.36 -25.98 12.29
N GLY A 88 -23.59 -25.47 13.51
CA GLY A 88 -23.51 -26.23 14.76
C GLY A 88 -22.29 -25.84 15.60
N GLU A 89 -22.22 -26.30 16.82
CA GLU A 89 -21.08 -26.07 17.73
C GLU A 89 -20.35 -27.40 17.97
N THR A 90 -19.02 -27.37 17.87
CA THR A 90 -18.20 -28.52 18.21
C THR A 90 -18.12 -28.62 19.75
N PRO A 91 -18.54 -29.75 20.37
CA PRO A 91 -18.33 -29.96 21.79
C PRO A 91 -16.83 -29.95 22.15
N ASP A 92 -16.49 -29.45 23.34
CA ASP A 92 -15.09 -29.38 23.82
C ASP A 92 -14.34 -30.72 23.83
N SER A 93 -15.08 -31.83 23.84
CA SER A 93 -14.56 -33.21 23.88
C SER A 93 -14.23 -33.77 22.48
N LEU A 94 -14.54 -33.07 21.39
CA LEU A 94 -14.40 -33.55 20.02
C LEU A 94 -13.62 -32.55 19.19
N THR A 95 -12.93 -33.07 18.17
CA THR A 95 -12.34 -32.22 17.12
C THR A 95 -13.41 -31.88 16.07
N ASP A 96 -13.22 -30.79 15.31
CA ASP A 96 -14.13 -30.41 14.21
C ASP A 96 -14.32 -31.54 13.19
N ALA A 97 -13.26 -32.31 12.92
CA ALA A 97 -13.33 -33.46 12.02
C ALA A 97 -14.25 -34.56 12.56
N GLN A 98 -14.14 -34.88 13.85
CA GLN A 98 -14.99 -35.88 14.51
C GLN A 98 -16.45 -35.38 14.64
N ALA A 99 -16.65 -34.12 14.97
CA ALA A 99 -18.00 -33.53 15.04
C ALA A 99 -18.69 -33.53 13.66
N LEU A 100 -17.95 -33.32 12.58
CA LEU A 100 -18.46 -33.40 11.22
C LEU A 100 -18.82 -34.84 10.84
N GLU A 101 -17.99 -35.82 11.17
CA GLU A 101 -18.23 -37.24 10.91
C GLU A 101 -19.45 -37.76 11.69
N LEU A 102 -19.66 -37.28 12.91
CA LEU A 102 -20.81 -37.60 13.75
C LEU A 102 -22.08 -36.80 13.36
N GLY A 103 -22.01 -35.87 12.42
CA GLY A 103 -23.12 -35.03 11.99
C GLY A 103 -23.54 -33.98 13.01
N ILE A 104 -22.76 -33.72 14.07
CA ILE A 104 -23.01 -32.70 15.09
C ILE A 104 -22.86 -31.29 14.47
N ILE A 105 -21.89 -31.15 13.59
CA ILE A 105 -21.74 -29.96 12.76
C ILE A 105 -21.90 -30.34 11.27
N SER A 106 -22.38 -29.41 10.48
CA SER A 106 -22.42 -29.53 9.03
C SER A 106 -21.67 -28.38 8.39
N ARG A 107 -21.20 -28.60 7.18
CA ARG A 107 -20.56 -27.52 6.37
C ARG A 107 -21.50 -27.18 5.24
N ASP A 108 -21.87 -25.90 5.19
CA ASP A 108 -22.63 -25.35 4.08
C ASP A 108 -21.74 -24.36 3.29
N THR A 109 -21.89 -24.36 1.98
CA THR A 109 -21.14 -23.46 1.10
C THR A 109 -22.06 -22.33 0.66
N ALA A 110 -21.78 -21.14 1.14
CA ALA A 110 -22.43 -19.92 0.68
C ALA A 110 -21.54 -19.18 -0.33
N TYR A 111 -22.16 -18.61 -1.35
CA TYR A 111 -21.48 -17.73 -2.29
C TYR A 111 -21.72 -16.28 -1.90
N VAL A 112 -20.66 -15.53 -1.67
CA VAL A 112 -20.71 -14.13 -1.25
C VAL A 112 -19.90 -13.31 -2.26
N LEU A 113 -20.32 -12.07 -2.52
CA LEU A 113 -19.61 -11.20 -3.45
C LEU A 113 -18.11 -11.09 -3.10
N ALA A 114 -17.27 -11.10 -4.12
CA ALA A 114 -15.83 -11.09 -3.91
C ALA A 114 -15.38 -9.89 -3.08
N LYS A 115 -15.93 -8.69 -3.32
CA LYS A 115 -15.61 -7.48 -2.54
C LYS A 115 -15.86 -7.62 -1.05
N GLU A 116 -16.94 -8.31 -0.65
CA GLU A 116 -17.31 -8.49 0.76
C GLU A 116 -16.42 -9.52 1.46
N THR A 117 -15.94 -10.51 0.68
CA THR A 117 -15.04 -11.55 1.19
C THR A 117 -13.59 -11.05 1.26
N VAL A 118 -13.17 -10.24 0.28
CA VAL A 118 -11.81 -9.69 0.20
C VAL A 118 -11.59 -8.62 1.28
N PHE A 119 -12.60 -7.78 1.47
CA PHE A 119 -12.59 -6.69 2.43
C PHE A 119 -13.55 -6.97 3.59
N ASP A 120 -13.37 -8.13 4.22
CA ASP A 120 -14.14 -8.53 5.39
C ASP A 120 -13.81 -7.65 6.62
N GLU A 121 -14.62 -7.78 7.68
CA GLU A 121 -14.47 -7.00 8.90
C GLU A 121 -13.08 -7.21 9.55
N ALA A 122 -12.54 -8.42 9.47
CA ALA A 122 -11.23 -8.74 10.03
C ALA A 122 -10.13 -8.00 9.28
N TYR A 123 -10.18 -7.96 7.94
CA TYR A 123 -9.24 -7.20 7.14
C TYR A 123 -9.41 -5.69 7.36
N LEU A 124 -10.64 -5.18 7.33
CA LEU A 124 -10.92 -3.75 7.50
C LEU A 124 -10.44 -3.24 8.87
N SER A 125 -10.61 -4.02 9.94
CA SER A 125 -10.13 -3.65 11.27
C SER A 125 -8.60 -3.67 11.40
N SER A 126 -7.90 -4.40 10.55
CA SER A 126 -6.43 -4.45 10.50
C SER A 126 -5.80 -3.30 9.71
N ARG A 127 -6.60 -2.56 8.94
CA ARG A 127 -6.14 -1.44 8.12
C ARG A 127 -5.84 -0.21 8.98
N ASN A 128 -5.02 0.67 8.43
CA ASN A 128 -4.78 1.97 9.05
C ASN A 128 -6.02 2.86 8.90
N GLU A 129 -6.64 3.22 10.01
CA GLU A 129 -7.87 4.04 10.07
C GLU A 129 -7.71 5.41 9.38
N LYS A 130 -6.48 5.93 9.26
CA LYS A 130 -6.19 7.21 8.59
C LYS A 130 -6.41 7.16 7.09
N PHE A 131 -6.40 5.98 6.49
CA PHE A 131 -6.53 5.80 5.05
C PHE A 131 -7.75 4.92 4.75
N PRO A 132 -8.95 5.50 4.63
CA PRO A 132 -10.17 4.74 4.37
C PRO A 132 -10.07 3.97 3.05
N LEU A 133 -10.78 2.84 2.96
CA LEU A 133 -10.87 2.07 1.73
C LEU A 133 -11.74 2.82 0.72
N ASP A 134 -11.17 3.10 -0.44
CA ASP A 134 -11.88 3.65 -1.60
C ASP A 134 -11.71 2.70 -2.78
N LEU A 135 -12.76 1.95 -3.09
CA LEU A 135 -12.77 0.98 -4.19
C LEU A 135 -12.79 1.68 -5.55
N SER A 136 -13.38 2.87 -5.65
CA SER A 136 -13.47 3.61 -6.92
C SER A 136 -12.12 4.13 -7.40
N ALA A 137 -11.22 4.42 -6.46
CA ALA A 137 -9.86 4.89 -6.72
C ALA A 137 -8.79 3.84 -6.37
N LEU A 138 -9.16 2.55 -6.32
CA LEU A 138 -8.24 1.50 -5.84
C LEU A 138 -6.97 1.39 -6.69
N THR A 139 -7.08 1.58 -8.00
CA THR A 139 -5.97 1.46 -8.95
C THR A 139 -5.17 2.74 -9.15
N THR A 140 -5.66 3.87 -8.62
CA THR A 140 -5.04 5.19 -8.80
C THR A 140 -4.11 5.50 -7.64
N VAL A 141 -2.94 6.03 -7.96
CA VAL A 141 -1.95 6.50 -6.97
C VAL A 141 -2.50 7.75 -6.26
N PRO A 142 -2.61 7.78 -4.93
CA PRO A 142 -3.08 8.95 -4.19
C PRO A 142 -2.31 10.23 -4.55
N HIS A 143 -3.02 11.33 -4.65
CA HIS A 143 -2.47 12.65 -5.00
C HIS A 143 -1.84 12.74 -6.41
N SER A 144 -2.14 11.80 -7.29
CA SER A 144 -1.64 11.75 -8.67
C SER A 144 -2.74 11.30 -9.62
N ASP A 145 -2.62 11.65 -10.90
CA ASP A 145 -3.49 11.13 -11.97
C ASP A 145 -2.94 9.82 -12.57
N GLN A 146 -1.90 9.24 -11.97
CA GLN A 146 -1.28 8.01 -12.44
C GLN A 146 -1.92 6.79 -11.77
N ASN A 147 -1.98 5.69 -12.52
CA ASN A 147 -2.36 4.39 -11.98
C ASN A 147 -1.12 3.60 -11.53
N TYR A 148 -1.32 2.68 -10.59
CA TYR A 148 -0.32 1.65 -10.31
C TYR A 148 -0.06 0.81 -11.57
N SER A 149 1.11 0.19 -11.64
CA SER A 149 1.42 -0.85 -12.61
C SER A 149 1.17 -2.21 -11.98
N VAL A 150 0.60 -3.15 -12.72
CA VAL A 150 0.42 -4.54 -12.31
C VAL A 150 1.02 -5.45 -13.36
N ASP A 151 1.77 -6.44 -12.91
CA ASP A 151 2.29 -7.52 -13.74
C ASP A 151 2.18 -8.85 -13.00
N ALA A 152 1.98 -9.94 -13.74
CA ALA A 152 1.88 -11.28 -13.20
C ALA A 152 2.49 -12.29 -14.16
N GLY A 153 3.19 -13.25 -13.61
CA GLY A 153 3.89 -14.24 -14.43
C GLY A 153 4.34 -15.47 -13.63
N MET A 154 5.13 -16.29 -14.29
CA MET A 154 5.76 -17.44 -13.69
C MET A 154 7.27 -17.22 -13.59
N VAL A 155 7.84 -17.52 -12.43
CA VAL A 155 9.28 -17.42 -12.19
C VAL A 155 9.80 -18.79 -11.76
N GLU A 156 10.88 -19.22 -12.39
CA GLU A 156 11.59 -20.43 -11.99
C GLU A 156 12.54 -20.10 -10.85
N LYS A 157 12.32 -20.73 -9.70
CA LYS A 157 13.20 -20.64 -8.54
C LYS A 157 13.76 -22.01 -8.19
N GLY A 158 14.98 -22.27 -8.63
CA GLY A 158 15.59 -23.60 -8.55
C GLY A 158 14.92 -24.58 -9.51
N LYS A 159 14.24 -25.61 -8.99
CA LYS A 159 13.51 -26.62 -9.79
C LYS A 159 11.99 -26.47 -9.72
N VAL A 160 11.51 -25.36 -9.14
CA VAL A 160 10.07 -25.12 -8.94
C VAL A 160 9.67 -23.87 -9.69
N VAL A 161 8.62 -24.00 -10.50
CA VAL A 161 7.97 -22.85 -11.15
C VAL A 161 6.88 -22.32 -10.22
N VAL A 162 6.97 -21.04 -9.86
CA VAL A 162 6.00 -20.37 -8.98
C VAL A 162 5.34 -19.20 -9.70
N GLN A 163 4.05 -19.04 -9.47
CA GLN A 163 3.31 -17.88 -9.93
C GLN A 163 3.62 -16.70 -9.02
N VAL A 164 3.95 -15.57 -9.62
CA VAL A 164 4.25 -14.32 -8.93
C VAL A 164 3.47 -13.18 -9.55
N PHE A 165 3.30 -12.12 -8.80
CA PHE A 165 2.81 -10.83 -9.30
C PHE A 165 3.63 -9.70 -8.68
N GLU A 166 3.61 -8.55 -9.32
CA GLU A 166 4.16 -7.31 -8.80
C GLU A 166 3.14 -6.19 -9.05
N ILE A 167 2.87 -5.39 -8.02
CA ILE A 167 2.14 -4.14 -8.16
C ILE A 167 3.06 -3.04 -7.67
N SER A 168 3.25 -2.02 -8.51
CA SER A 168 4.26 -0.99 -8.25
C SER A 168 3.81 0.39 -8.70
N THR A 169 4.47 1.39 -8.11
CA THR A 169 4.44 2.79 -8.55
C THR A 169 5.80 3.41 -8.30
N THR A 170 6.10 4.55 -8.93
CA THR A 170 7.34 5.29 -8.69
C THR A 170 7.19 6.26 -7.53
N TYR A 171 8.27 6.56 -6.83
CA TYR A 171 8.27 7.65 -5.84
C TYR A 171 7.94 9.00 -6.48
N GLY A 172 8.23 9.19 -7.77
CA GLY A 172 7.82 10.37 -8.52
C GLY A 172 6.30 10.54 -8.58
N ALA A 173 5.56 9.43 -8.79
CA ALA A 173 4.09 9.44 -8.73
C ALA A 173 3.56 9.70 -7.31
N VAL A 174 4.15 9.06 -6.30
CA VAL A 174 3.79 9.25 -4.88
C VAL A 174 3.96 10.69 -4.42
N PHE A 175 5.00 11.37 -4.90
CA PHE A 175 5.33 12.75 -4.51
C PHE A 175 4.88 13.81 -5.52
N THR A 176 3.95 13.46 -6.42
CA THR A 176 3.37 14.43 -7.37
C THR A 176 2.90 15.70 -6.65
N GLY A 177 3.34 16.86 -7.16
CA GLY A 177 3.01 18.17 -6.60
C GLY A 177 3.80 18.58 -5.35
N LEU A 178 4.78 17.77 -4.91
CA LEU A 178 5.76 18.15 -3.89
C LEU A 178 7.08 18.55 -4.54
N ASP A 179 7.81 19.46 -3.90
CA ASP A 179 9.19 19.81 -4.28
C ASP A 179 10.15 18.69 -3.85
N ALA A 180 10.19 17.62 -4.63
CA ALA A 180 10.92 16.39 -4.31
C ALA A 180 12.25 16.27 -5.11
N GLU A 181 12.50 17.11 -6.13
CA GLU A 181 13.64 16.97 -7.04
C GLU A 181 15.02 17.09 -6.35
N ASN A 182 15.08 17.86 -5.26
CA ASN A 182 16.32 18.09 -4.49
C ASN A 182 16.31 17.40 -3.13
N LYS A 183 15.46 16.39 -2.94
CA LYS A 183 15.29 15.69 -1.66
C LYS A 183 15.96 14.32 -1.66
N SER A 184 15.95 13.67 -0.49
CA SER A 184 16.66 12.42 -0.24
C SER A 184 16.10 11.19 -0.97
N PHE A 185 15.05 11.35 -1.79
CA PHE A 185 14.40 10.25 -2.50
C PHE A 185 14.82 10.20 -3.98
N GLU A 186 15.13 9.01 -4.44
CA GLU A 186 15.29 8.75 -5.88
C GLU A 186 13.90 8.52 -6.49
N LEU A 187 13.40 9.51 -7.21
CA LEU A 187 12.03 9.54 -7.74
C LEU A 187 11.75 8.42 -8.75
N GLY A 188 12.77 7.86 -9.38
CA GLY A 188 12.66 6.73 -10.28
C GLY A 188 12.54 5.36 -9.60
N ASN A 189 12.84 5.27 -8.31
CA ASN A 189 12.73 4.01 -7.59
C ASN A 189 11.27 3.59 -7.42
N LEU A 190 11.05 2.27 -7.36
CA LEU A 190 9.73 1.68 -7.24
C LEU A 190 9.33 1.46 -5.78
N LEU A 191 8.11 1.85 -5.46
CA LEU A 191 7.37 1.38 -4.29
C LEU A 191 6.47 0.23 -4.76
N LYS A 192 6.67 -0.98 -4.20
CA LYS A 192 6.03 -2.19 -4.71
C LYS A 192 5.67 -3.23 -3.65
N VAL A 193 4.79 -4.15 -4.04
CA VAL A 193 4.36 -5.32 -3.28
C VAL A 193 4.31 -6.55 -4.20
#